data_7fa6d8632471bee399e7ab73a0ed2a0b
#
_entry.id   7fa6d8632471bee399e7ab73a0ed2a0b
#
_cell.length_a   1.000
_cell.length_b   1.000
_cell.length_c   1.000
_cell.angle_alpha   90.00
_cell.angle_beta   90.00
_cell.angle_gamma   90.00
#
_symmetry.space_group_name_H-M   'P 1'
#
loop_
_entity.id
_entity.type
_entity.pdbx_description
1 polymer ?
#
loop_
_entity_poly.entity_id
_entity_poly.type
_entity_poly.pdbx_seq_one_letter_code
_entity_poly.pdbx_strand_id
1 'polypeptide(L)'
;MLFIVFATIFFIFTTTYRLAIEAKYYYILDDYEKAYELASIAYEKEPYNMMAFTVRQQSGVILHLREIIKEAKTTYEQIQAITQSNRLDNSDKVRIKLLCEIIIDKFDELTFPLLDKAYLYDEAKQYRDEFEKILNAVKPTLVAPVKKKS
;
A
#
# COMPACT_ATOMS: atom_id res chain seq x y z
N MET A 1 -43.29 21.24 -16.16
CA MET A 1 -41.85 21.43 -16.34
C MET A 1 -41.05 21.36 -15.04
N LEU A 2 -41.40 22.11 -14.00
CA LEU A 2 -40.69 22.13 -12.71
C LEU A 2 -40.61 20.76 -12.05
N PHE A 3 -41.64 19.94 -12.14
CA PHE A 3 -41.70 18.59 -11.55
C PHE A 3 -40.76 17.60 -12.24
N ILE A 4 -40.54 17.71 -13.56
CA ILE A 4 -39.62 16.86 -14.33
C ILE A 4 -38.18 17.19 -13.95
N VAL A 5 -37.85 18.48 -13.81
CA VAL A 5 -36.53 18.93 -13.37
C VAL A 5 -36.24 18.44 -11.95
N PHE A 6 -37.21 18.54 -11.03
CA PHE A 6 -37.07 18.06 -9.66
C PHE A 6 -36.90 16.53 -9.59
N ALA A 7 -37.67 15.79 -10.40
CA ALA A 7 -37.56 14.32 -10.50
C ALA A 7 -36.21 13.86 -11.07
N THR A 8 -35.67 14.57 -12.09
CA THR A 8 -34.35 14.23 -12.66
C THR A 8 -33.23 14.54 -11.68
N ILE A 9 -33.27 15.69 -10.97
CA ILE A 9 -32.31 16.01 -9.92
C ILE A 9 -32.38 14.98 -8.78
N PHE A 10 -33.57 14.64 -8.31
CA PHE A 10 -33.78 13.62 -7.27
C PHE A 10 -33.24 12.25 -7.70
N PHE A 11 -33.45 11.87 -8.94
CA PHE A 11 -32.95 10.59 -9.47
C PHE A 11 -31.41 10.55 -9.57
N ILE A 12 -30.78 11.66 -9.97
CA ILE A 12 -29.31 11.77 -10.00
C ILE A 12 -28.72 11.68 -8.58
N PHE A 13 -29.30 12.42 -7.63
CA PHE A 13 -28.86 12.39 -6.25
C PHE A 13 -29.03 11.01 -5.60
N THR A 14 -30.19 10.35 -5.81
CA THR A 14 -30.40 8.99 -5.27
C THR A 14 -29.45 7.96 -5.86
N THR A 15 -29.10 8.07 -7.14
CA THR A 15 -28.19 7.13 -7.81
C THR A 15 -26.77 7.25 -7.26
N THR A 16 -26.31 8.48 -7.02
CA THR A 16 -24.96 8.73 -6.50
C THR A 16 -24.81 8.27 -5.04
N TYR A 17 -25.81 8.56 -4.22
CA TYR A 17 -25.84 8.07 -2.84
C TYR A 17 -25.93 6.54 -2.76
N ARG A 18 -26.69 5.91 -3.65
CA ARG A 18 -26.76 4.44 -3.72
C ARG A 18 -25.38 3.83 -4.04
N LEU A 19 -24.65 4.40 -4.99
CA LEU A 19 -23.30 3.94 -5.32
C LEU A 19 -22.33 4.11 -4.13
N ALA A 20 -22.44 5.21 -3.38
CA ALA A 20 -21.62 5.44 -2.20
C ALA A 20 -21.93 4.46 -1.06
N ILE A 21 -23.21 4.11 -0.86
CA ILE A 21 -23.65 3.11 0.12
C ILE A 21 -23.15 1.72 -0.31
N GLU A 22 -23.28 1.38 -1.58
CA GLU A 22 -22.81 0.11 -2.14
C GLU A 22 -21.27 0.00 -2.02
N ALA A 23 -20.54 1.07 -2.30
CA ALA A 23 -19.10 1.15 -2.07
C ALA A 23 -18.75 0.89 -0.59
N LYS A 24 -19.48 1.51 0.34
CA LYS A 24 -19.29 1.27 1.78
C LYS A 24 -19.57 -0.17 2.18
N TYR A 25 -20.56 -0.80 1.58
CA TYR A 25 -20.87 -2.21 1.79
C TYR A 25 -19.69 -3.12 1.37
N TYR A 26 -19.13 -2.92 0.16
CA TYR A 26 -17.96 -3.67 -0.29
C TYR A 26 -16.72 -3.40 0.57
N TYR A 27 -16.54 -2.15 1.05
CA TYR A 27 -15.48 -1.82 1.99
C TYR A 27 -15.58 -2.63 3.30
N ILE A 28 -16.79 -2.82 3.83
CA ILE A 28 -17.03 -3.62 5.04
C ILE A 28 -16.75 -5.11 4.79
N LEU A 29 -16.97 -5.59 3.56
CA LEU A 29 -16.70 -6.97 3.14
C LEU A 29 -15.23 -7.20 2.74
N ASP A 30 -14.34 -6.21 2.93
CA ASP A 30 -12.92 -6.25 2.55
C ASP A 30 -12.65 -6.41 1.04
N ASP A 31 -13.66 -6.18 0.19
CA ASP A 31 -13.55 -6.06 -1.27
C ASP A 31 -13.21 -4.60 -1.64
N TYR A 32 -11.94 -4.25 -1.41
CA TYR A 32 -11.47 -2.87 -1.56
C TYR A 32 -11.36 -2.43 -3.01
N GLU A 33 -11.14 -3.34 -3.95
CA GLU A 33 -11.13 -3.06 -5.38
C GLU A 33 -12.48 -2.52 -5.82
N LYS A 34 -13.55 -3.25 -5.49
CA LYS A 34 -14.91 -2.86 -5.84
C LYS A 34 -15.39 -1.64 -5.06
N ALA A 35 -15.02 -1.55 -3.79
CA ALA A 35 -15.29 -0.38 -2.97
C ALA A 35 -14.67 0.89 -3.57
N TYR A 36 -13.41 0.82 -4.01
CA TYR A 36 -12.70 1.93 -4.64
C TYR A 36 -13.34 2.33 -5.97
N GLU A 37 -13.69 1.37 -6.82
CA GLU A 37 -14.33 1.61 -8.12
C GLU A 37 -15.66 2.36 -7.95
N LEU A 38 -16.58 1.81 -7.14
CA LEU A 38 -17.90 2.40 -6.92
C LEU A 38 -17.83 3.76 -6.23
N ALA A 39 -16.93 3.91 -5.25
CA ALA A 39 -16.71 5.17 -4.57
C ALA A 39 -16.13 6.23 -5.52
N SER A 40 -15.24 5.83 -6.45
CA SER A 40 -14.69 6.73 -7.46
C SER A 40 -15.76 7.23 -8.42
N ILE A 41 -16.63 6.34 -8.92
CA ILE A 41 -17.77 6.72 -9.78
C ILE A 41 -18.72 7.67 -9.04
N ALA A 42 -19.01 7.39 -7.76
CA ALA A 42 -19.88 8.25 -6.95
C ALA A 42 -19.26 9.63 -6.72
N TYR A 43 -17.96 9.67 -6.42
CA TYR A 43 -17.21 10.91 -6.18
C TYR A 43 -17.07 11.77 -7.44
N GLU A 44 -16.82 11.16 -8.59
CA GLU A 44 -16.75 11.88 -9.88
C GLU A 44 -18.07 12.56 -10.25
N LYS A 45 -19.20 11.92 -9.94
CA LYS A 45 -20.54 12.49 -10.15
C LYS A 45 -20.88 13.57 -9.14
N GLU A 46 -20.44 13.42 -7.91
CA GLU A 46 -20.73 14.32 -6.79
C GLU A 46 -19.53 14.45 -5.85
N PRO A 47 -18.63 15.42 -6.12
CA PRO A 47 -17.40 15.62 -5.32
C PRO A 47 -17.64 15.99 -3.85
N TYR A 48 -18.85 16.45 -3.50
CA TYR A 48 -19.24 16.78 -2.13
C TYR A 48 -19.80 15.58 -1.34
N ASN A 49 -19.91 14.41 -1.96
CA ASN A 49 -20.33 13.19 -1.28
C ASN A 49 -19.21 12.67 -0.37
N MET A 50 -19.27 13.06 0.91
CA MET A 50 -18.25 12.71 1.91
C MET A 50 -18.10 11.20 2.12
N MET A 51 -19.18 10.42 1.95
CA MET A 51 -19.11 8.95 2.04
C MET A 51 -18.29 8.38 0.89
N ALA A 52 -18.57 8.81 -0.34
CA ALA A 52 -17.81 8.39 -1.52
C ALA A 52 -16.34 8.78 -1.39
N PHE A 53 -16.06 10.03 -0.98
CA PHE A 53 -14.71 10.51 -0.74
C PHE A 53 -13.97 9.62 0.28
N THR A 54 -14.58 9.38 1.44
CA THR A 54 -13.94 8.61 2.53
C THR A 54 -13.67 7.17 2.11
N VAL A 55 -14.65 6.48 1.50
CA VAL A 55 -14.48 5.09 1.06
C VAL A 55 -13.41 4.99 -0.02
N ARG A 56 -13.42 5.90 -1.01
CA ARG A 56 -12.40 5.97 -2.05
C ARG A 56 -11.00 6.12 -1.47
N GLN A 57 -10.81 7.07 -0.55
CA GLN A 57 -9.50 7.31 0.07
C GLN A 57 -9.02 6.11 0.88
N GLN A 58 -9.88 5.57 1.75
CA GLN A 58 -9.52 4.43 2.58
C GLN A 58 -9.23 3.18 1.75
N SER A 59 -10.08 2.86 0.77
CA SER A 59 -9.85 1.71 -0.12
C SER A 59 -8.57 1.87 -0.94
N GLY A 60 -8.31 3.06 -1.48
CA GLY A 60 -7.10 3.35 -2.26
C GLY A 60 -5.82 3.15 -1.44
N VAL A 61 -5.79 3.62 -0.19
CA VAL A 61 -4.64 3.41 0.71
C VAL A 61 -4.45 1.93 1.03
N ILE A 62 -5.54 1.20 1.29
CA ILE A 62 -5.47 -0.24 1.57
C ILE A 62 -4.94 -1.02 0.37
N LEU A 63 -5.41 -0.71 -0.84
CA LEU A 63 -4.93 -1.36 -2.07
C LEU A 63 -3.45 -1.09 -2.29
N HIS A 64 -3.01 0.15 -2.13
CA HIS A 64 -1.60 0.50 -2.26
C HIS A 64 -0.73 -0.19 -1.20
N LEU A 65 -1.19 -0.24 0.06
CA LEU A 65 -0.49 -0.95 1.13
C LEU A 65 -0.36 -2.45 0.83
N ARG A 66 -1.43 -3.09 0.34
CA ARG A 66 -1.40 -4.51 -0.07
C ARG A 66 -0.41 -4.76 -1.20
N GLU A 67 -0.29 -3.83 -2.15
CA GLU A 67 0.68 -3.91 -3.24
C GLU A 67 2.12 -3.87 -2.70
N ILE A 68 2.43 -2.93 -1.80
CA ILE A 68 3.77 -2.84 -1.17
C ILE A 68 4.08 -4.09 -0.35
N ILE A 69 3.13 -4.61 0.43
CA ILE A 69 3.32 -5.86 1.19
C ILE A 69 3.60 -7.03 0.25
N LYS A 70 2.88 -7.13 -0.87
CA LYS A 70 3.13 -8.18 -1.88
C LYS A 70 4.52 -8.07 -2.48
N GLU A 71 4.96 -6.86 -2.80
CA GLU A 71 6.31 -6.59 -3.31
C GLU A 71 7.38 -6.91 -2.26
N ALA A 72 7.14 -6.56 -0.99
CA ALA A 72 8.02 -6.91 0.12
C ALA A 72 8.19 -8.42 0.25
N LYS A 73 7.10 -9.21 0.17
CA LYS A 73 7.15 -10.68 0.18
C LYS A 73 8.05 -11.22 -0.94
N THR A 74 7.84 -10.75 -2.16
CA THR A 74 8.64 -11.16 -3.33
C THR A 74 10.11 -10.77 -3.17
N THR A 75 10.37 -9.57 -2.67
CA THR A 75 11.74 -9.09 -2.43
C THR A 75 12.43 -9.90 -1.32
N TYR A 76 11.70 -10.26 -0.28
CA TYR A 76 12.22 -11.12 0.78
C TYR A 76 12.64 -12.51 0.25
N GLU A 77 11.83 -13.12 -0.61
CA GLU A 77 12.16 -14.38 -1.29
C GLU A 77 13.42 -14.24 -2.15
N GLN A 78 13.59 -13.12 -2.87
CA GLN A 78 14.81 -12.83 -3.64
C GLN A 78 16.04 -12.72 -2.74
N ILE A 79 15.93 -12.04 -1.60
CA ILE A 79 17.02 -11.94 -0.63
C ILE A 79 17.38 -13.32 -0.07
N GLN A 80 16.38 -14.13 0.26
CA GLN A 80 16.61 -15.51 0.69
C GLN A 80 17.34 -16.34 -0.36
N ALA A 81 16.96 -16.25 -1.64
CA ALA A 81 17.62 -16.95 -2.73
C ALA A 81 19.10 -16.52 -2.87
N ILE A 82 19.40 -15.23 -2.72
CA ILE A 82 20.79 -14.72 -2.74
C ILE A 82 21.57 -15.27 -1.53
N THR A 83 20.97 -15.32 -0.34
CA THR A 83 21.65 -15.77 0.88
C THR A 83 21.87 -17.28 0.96
N GLN A 84 21.08 -18.08 0.22
CA GLN A 84 21.26 -19.53 0.12
C GLN A 84 22.47 -19.93 -0.73
N SER A 85 23.03 -19.03 -1.54
CA SER A 85 24.28 -19.30 -2.25
C SER A 85 25.44 -19.37 -1.25
N ASN A 86 26.26 -20.42 -1.32
CA ASN A 86 27.28 -20.77 -0.33
C ASN A 86 28.38 -19.73 -0.06
N ARG A 87 28.39 -18.59 -0.75
CA ARG A 87 29.30 -17.45 -0.56
C ARG A 87 28.63 -16.14 -0.98
N LEU A 88 28.23 -15.34 -0.01
CA LEU A 88 27.87 -13.95 -0.26
C LEU A 88 29.10 -13.14 -0.63
N ASP A 89 29.17 -12.68 -1.86
CA ASP A 89 30.18 -11.74 -2.29
C ASP A 89 29.79 -10.26 -1.97
N ASN A 90 30.67 -9.32 -2.27
CA ASN A 90 30.37 -7.91 -2.03
C ASN A 90 29.26 -7.37 -2.95
N SER A 91 29.10 -7.93 -4.15
CA SER A 91 28.03 -7.56 -5.08
C SER A 91 26.67 -7.98 -4.54
N ASP A 92 26.57 -9.21 -3.99
CA ASP A 92 25.36 -9.71 -3.34
C ASP A 92 24.93 -8.83 -2.16
N LYS A 93 25.90 -8.41 -1.33
CA LYS A 93 25.62 -7.52 -0.20
C LYS A 93 25.12 -6.16 -0.64
N VAL A 94 25.70 -5.58 -1.68
CA VAL A 94 25.21 -4.31 -2.26
C VAL A 94 23.81 -4.47 -2.81
N ARG A 95 23.54 -5.59 -3.51
CA ARG A 95 22.21 -5.88 -4.05
C ARG A 95 21.16 -6.03 -2.93
N ILE A 96 21.47 -6.80 -1.89
CA ILE A 96 20.58 -6.95 -0.72
C ILE A 96 20.31 -5.59 -0.08
N LYS A 97 21.35 -4.77 0.11
CA LYS A 97 21.21 -3.42 0.66
C LYS A 97 20.23 -2.57 -0.15
N LEU A 98 20.41 -2.53 -1.48
CA LEU A 98 19.52 -1.75 -2.37
C LEU A 98 18.07 -2.25 -2.32
N LEU A 99 17.86 -3.56 -2.33
CA LEU A 99 16.53 -4.15 -2.20
C LEU A 99 15.84 -3.76 -0.88
N CYS A 100 16.58 -3.79 0.23
CA CYS A 100 16.06 -3.37 1.52
C CYS A 100 15.72 -1.87 1.56
N GLU A 101 16.61 -1.01 1.05
CA GLU A 101 16.40 0.44 1.02
C GLU A 101 15.15 0.79 0.20
N ILE A 102 14.97 0.20 -0.98
CA ILE A 102 13.79 0.43 -1.83
C ILE A 102 12.47 0.07 -1.11
N ILE A 103 12.44 -1.07 -0.41
CA ILE A 103 11.22 -1.50 0.30
C ILE A 103 10.95 -0.61 1.51
N ILE A 104 11.98 -0.26 2.28
CA ILE A 104 11.84 0.63 3.45
C ILE A 104 11.32 2.00 3.00
N ASP A 105 11.91 2.59 1.96
CA ASP A 105 11.49 3.89 1.42
C ASP A 105 10.01 3.88 1.01
N LYS A 106 9.54 2.79 0.34
CA LYS A 106 8.13 2.65 -0.01
C LYS A 106 7.20 2.61 1.21
N PHE A 107 7.60 1.95 2.30
CA PHE A 107 6.83 1.96 3.54
C PHE A 107 6.87 3.34 4.23
N ASP A 108 7.98 4.05 4.17
CA ASP A 108 8.14 5.38 4.79
C ASP A 108 7.40 6.49 4.02
N GLU A 109 7.18 6.33 2.70
CA GLU A 109 6.37 7.23 1.88
C GLU A 109 4.86 7.10 2.14
N LEU A 110 4.42 6.00 2.76
CA LEU A 110 3.01 5.80 3.06
C LEU A 110 2.51 6.80 4.09
N THR A 111 1.71 7.77 3.64
CA THR A 111 0.94 8.63 4.53
C THR A 111 -0.32 7.89 4.93
N PHE A 112 -0.39 7.47 6.18
CA PHE A 112 -1.53 6.71 6.70
C PHE A 112 -2.64 7.66 7.17
N PRO A 113 -3.76 7.80 6.43
CA PRO A 113 -4.97 8.32 7.05
C PRO A 113 -5.43 7.35 8.14
N LEU A 114 -6.20 7.82 9.10
CA LEU A 114 -6.83 6.99 10.13
C LEU A 114 -7.65 5.87 9.46
N LEU A 115 -7.05 4.70 9.29
CA LEU A 115 -7.76 3.50 8.85
C LEU A 115 -8.32 2.78 10.08
N ASP A 116 -9.52 2.25 9.96
CA ASP A 116 -10.14 1.39 10.96
C ASP A 116 -9.61 -0.06 10.93
N LYS A 117 -8.60 -0.35 10.06
CA LYS A 117 -8.00 -1.67 9.83
C LYS A 117 -6.58 -1.76 10.41
N ALA A 118 -6.49 -1.75 11.74
CA ALA A 118 -5.20 -1.75 12.46
C ALA A 118 -4.26 -2.91 12.07
N TYR A 119 -4.81 -4.09 11.74
CA TYR A 119 -4.02 -5.27 11.39
C TYR A 119 -3.13 -5.09 10.15
N LEU A 120 -3.56 -4.27 9.18
CA LEU A 120 -2.75 -3.98 8.00
C LEU A 120 -1.52 -3.12 8.32
N TYR A 121 -1.66 -2.25 9.31
CA TYR A 121 -0.52 -1.49 9.83
C TYR A 121 0.50 -2.36 10.53
N ASP A 122 0.01 -3.30 11.33
CA ASP A 122 0.87 -4.22 12.08
C ASP A 122 1.65 -5.11 11.10
N GLU A 123 1.01 -5.62 10.04
CA GLU A 123 1.66 -6.40 8.98
C GLU A 123 2.71 -5.56 8.25
N ALA A 124 2.37 -4.35 7.83
CA ALA A 124 3.29 -3.44 7.14
C ALA A 124 4.51 -3.10 8.00
N LYS A 125 4.28 -2.77 9.27
CA LYS A 125 5.33 -2.47 10.24
C LYS A 125 6.25 -3.67 10.46
N GLN A 126 5.70 -4.87 10.55
CA GLN A 126 6.49 -6.09 10.70
C GLN A 126 7.45 -6.28 9.51
N TYR A 127 6.97 -6.14 8.26
CA TYR A 127 7.84 -6.21 7.09
C TYR A 127 8.90 -5.12 7.08
N ARG A 128 8.53 -3.87 7.36
CA ARG A 128 9.48 -2.77 7.46
C ARG A 128 10.60 -3.06 8.46
N ASP A 129 10.24 -3.51 9.66
CA ASP A 129 11.19 -3.84 10.73
C ASP A 129 12.10 -5.03 10.36
N GLU A 130 11.59 -6.02 9.61
CA GLU A 130 12.38 -7.14 9.09
C GLU A 130 13.42 -6.66 8.06
N PHE A 131 13.02 -5.83 7.11
CA PHE A 131 13.94 -5.26 6.12
C PHE A 131 15.00 -4.37 6.78
N GLU A 132 14.65 -3.60 7.80
CA GLU A 132 15.60 -2.80 8.56
C GLU A 132 16.64 -3.68 9.30
N LYS A 133 16.24 -4.79 9.88
CA LYS A 133 17.17 -5.78 10.49
C LYS A 133 18.13 -6.36 9.45
N ILE A 134 17.64 -6.76 8.28
CA ILE A 134 18.48 -7.27 7.20
C ILE A 134 19.48 -6.21 6.74
N LEU A 135 19.01 -4.98 6.52
CA LEU A 135 19.84 -3.85 6.13
C LEU A 135 20.96 -3.59 7.12
N ASN A 136 20.64 -3.60 8.42
CA ASN A 136 21.62 -3.39 9.49
C ASN A 136 22.62 -4.54 9.61
N ALA A 137 22.24 -5.77 9.28
CA ALA A 137 23.15 -6.92 9.24
C ALA A 137 24.16 -6.84 8.07
N VAL A 138 23.77 -6.25 6.94
CA VAL A 138 24.61 -6.17 5.72
C VAL A 138 25.53 -4.95 5.73
N LYS A 139 25.10 -3.80 6.28
CA LYS A 139 25.88 -2.55 6.32
C LYS A 139 27.30 -2.68 6.92
N PRO A 140 27.53 -3.32 8.07
CA PRO A 140 28.86 -3.39 8.70
C PRO A 140 29.88 -4.14 7.85
N THR A 141 29.44 -5.12 7.06
CA THR A 141 30.32 -5.94 6.21
C THR A 141 30.79 -5.24 4.95
N LEU A 142 30.14 -4.14 4.55
CA LEU A 142 30.54 -3.30 3.39
C LEU A 142 31.61 -2.27 3.74
N VAL A 143 31.77 -1.94 5.04
CA VAL A 143 32.66 -0.88 5.54
C VAL A 143 34.04 -1.44 5.96
N ALA A 144 34.26 -2.75 5.93
CA ALA A 144 35.57 -3.30 6.31
C ALA A 144 36.66 -2.87 5.31
N PRO A 145 37.69 -2.12 5.74
CA PRO A 145 38.74 -1.67 4.83
C PRO A 145 39.52 -2.88 4.33
N VAL A 146 39.74 -2.93 3.01
CA VAL A 146 40.71 -3.83 2.40
C VAL A 146 42.07 -3.59 3.07
N LYS A 147 42.51 -4.48 3.96
CA LYS A 147 43.88 -4.47 4.45
C LYS A 147 44.80 -4.63 3.24
N LYS A 148 45.43 -3.53 2.79
CA LYS A 148 46.59 -3.60 1.90
C LYS A 148 47.64 -4.45 2.60
N LYS A 149 47.89 -5.63 2.05
CA LYS A 149 49.11 -6.39 2.35
C LYS A 149 50.29 -5.58 1.80
N SER A 150 51.11 -5.09 2.69
CA SER A 150 52.47 -4.64 2.39
C SER A 150 53.36 -5.82 2.03
#